data_1104b319954a01af81cdec3c7ccb887a
#
_entry.id   1104b319954a01af81cdec3c7ccb887a
#
_cell.length_a   1.000
_cell.length_b   1.000
_cell.length_c   1.000
_cell.angle_alpha   90.00
_cell.angle_beta   90.00
_cell.angle_gamma   90.00
#
_symmetry.space_group_name_H-M   'P 1'
#
loop_
_entity.id
_entity.type
_entity.pdbx_description
1 polymer ?
#
loop_
_entity_poly.entity_id
_entity_poly.type
_entity_poly.pdbx_seq_one_letter_code
_entity_poly.pdbx_strand_id
1 'polypeptide(L)'
;LDGEEPTVERLKATLRKATCECTAVPVCCGSAYRNKGVQKLLDAILEYMPAPTDIPPIQGTDLDGNEVVRHSSDEEPFSALAFKIMTDPFVGKLAYFRVYSGTMNSGSYVLNATKDKKERVGRILQMHANKRMELDKVYSGDIAAAIGFKFTTTGDTICDEQHPVC
;
A
#
# COMPACT_ATOMS: atom_id res chain seq x y z
N LEU A 1 -31.21 -17.42 -15.90
CA LEU A 1 -30.62 -18.48 -16.72
C LEU A 1 -31.28 -18.45 -18.10
N ASP A 2 -31.04 -17.36 -18.84
CA ASP A 2 -31.77 -17.05 -20.09
C ASP A 2 -31.15 -17.74 -21.32
N GLY A 3 -30.25 -18.70 -21.13
CA GLY A 3 -29.67 -19.51 -22.20
C GLY A 3 -28.61 -18.78 -23.07
N GLU A 4 -28.28 -17.52 -22.74
CA GLU A 4 -27.22 -16.80 -23.42
C GLU A 4 -25.84 -17.14 -22.79
N GLU A 5 -24.89 -17.53 -23.63
CA GLU A 5 -23.50 -17.70 -23.19
C GLU A 5 -22.87 -16.33 -22.92
N PRO A 6 -22.29 -16.09 -21.74
CA PRO A 6 -21.65 -14.82 -21.44
C PRO A 6 -20.37 -14.64 -22.28
N THR A 7 -20.12 -13.42 -22.73
CA THR A 7 -18.87 -13.07 -23.40
C THR A 7 -17.68 -13.12 -22.43
N VAL A 8 -16.46 -13.30 -22.96
CA VAL A 8 -15.24 -13.34 -22.15
C VAL A 8 -15.06 -12.03 -21.36
N GLU A 9 -15.37 -10.89 -21.96
CA GLU A 9 -15.29 -9.56 -21.32
C GLU A 9 -16.23 -9.47 -20.11
N ARG A 10 -17.48 -9.96 -20.28
CA ARG A 10 -18.47 -9.97 -19.19
C ARG A 10 -18.04 -10.89 -18.04
N LEU A 11 -17.46 -12.05 -18.37
CA LEU A 11 -16.91 -12.96 -17.36
C LEU A 11 -15.78 -12.31 -16.58
N LYS A 12 -14.79 -11.67 -17.27
CA LYS A 12 -13.67 -10.99 -16.65
C LYS A 12 -14.13 -9.83 -15.75
N ALA A 13 -15.05 -9.00 -16.23
CA ALA A 13 -15.61 -7.90 -15.46
C ALA A 13 -16.34 -8.39 -14.18
N THR A 14 -17.09 -9.48 -14.29
CA THR A 14 -17.79 -10.08 -13.16
C THR A 14 -16.81 -10.67 -12.14
N LEU A 15 -15.78 -11.39 -12.60
CA LEU A 15 -14.71 -11.93 -11.73
C LEU A 15 -13.94 -10.81 -11.04
N ARG A 16 -13.58 -9.73 -11.75
CA ARG A 16 -12.94 -8.56 -11.14
C ARG A 16 -13.81 -7.97 -10.04
N LYS A 17 -15.08 -7.73 -10.32
CA LYS A 17 -16.03 -7.19 -9.33
C LYS A 17 -16.09 -8.08 -8.09
N ALA A 18 -16.31 -9.37 -8.26
CA ALA A 18 -16.39 -10.34 -7.17
C ALA A 18 -15.07 -10.43 -6.36
N THR A 19 -13.92 -10.28 -7.02
CA THR A 19 -12.60 -10.27 -6.37
C THR A 19 -12.41 -8.99 -5.55
N CYS A 20 -12.74 -7.83 -6.10
CA CYS A 20 -12.65 -6.54 -5.40
C CYS A 20 -13.61 -6.46 -4.20
N GLU A 21 -14.78 -7.08 -4.29
CA GLU A 21 -15.77 -7.19 -3.20
C GLU A 21 -15.44 -8.33 -2.20
N CYS A 22 -14.33 -9.04 -2.39
CA CYS A 22 -13.93 -10.20 -1.57
C CYS A 22 -14.98 -11.32 -1.50
N THR A 23 -15.87 -11.42 -2.50
CA THR A 23 -16.91 -12.49 -2.59
C THR A 23 -16.41 -13.71 -3.34
N ALA A 24 -15.32 -13.60 -4.11
CA ALA A 24 -14.66 -14.69 -4.80
C ALA A 24 -13.13 -14.53 -4.77
N VAL A 25 -12.43 -15.66 -4.84
CA VAL A 25 -10.97 -15.69 -4.92
C VAL A 25 -10.57 -16.42 -6.21
N PRO A 26 -9.97 -15.73 -7.19
CA PRO A 26 -9.44 -16.38 -8.39
C PRO A 26 -8.29 -17.34 -8.05
N VAL A 27 -8.36 -18.55 -8.56
CA VAL A 27 -7.32 -19.58 -8.38
C VAL A 27 -6.68 -19.89 -9.71
N CYS A 28 -5.38 -19.69 -9.82
CA CYS A 28 -4.60 -19.98 -11.03
C CYS A 28 -3.65 -21.15 -10.82
N CYS A 29 -3.47 -21.97 -11.87
CA CYS A 29 -2.52 -23.08 -11.87
C CYS A 29 -1.35 -22.78 -12.80
N GLY A 30 -0.14 -23.15 -12.36
CA GLY A 30 1.06 -22.99 -13.17
C GLY A 30 2.23 -23.81 -12.63
N SER A 31 3.33 -23.81 -13.35
CA SER A 31 4.59 -24.42 -12.93
C SER A 31 5.73 -23.42 -13.12
N ALA A 32 6.10 -22.72 -12.07
CA ALA A 32 7.19 -21.74 -12.07
C ALA A 32 8.52 -22.37 -12.47
N TYR A 33 8.81 -23.57 -11.95
CA TYR A 33 10.02 -24.32 -12.29
C TYR A 33 10.14 -24.62 -13.79
N ARG A 34 9.02 -24.89 -14.47
CA ARG A 34 8.96 -25.14 -15.92
C ARG A 34 8.65 -23.90 -16.74
N ASN A 35 8.59 -22.74 -16.11
CA ASN A 35 8.21 -21.45 -16.72
C ASN A 35 6.88 -21.54 -17.51
N LYS A 36 5.88 -22.24 -16.94
CA LYS A 36 4.55 -22.37 -17.54
C LYS A 36 3.50 -21.66 -16.70
N GLY A 37 2.68 -20.82 -17.33
CA GLY A 37 1.58 -20.11 -16.69
C GLY A 37 2.00 -18.85 -15.93
N VAL A 38 3.28 -18.46 -15.90
CA VAL A 38 3.76 -17.28 -15.15
C VAL A 38 3.16 -16.00 -15.72
N GLN A 39 3.18 -15.82 -17.04
CA GLN A 39 2.58 -14.66 -17.71
C GLN A 39 1.06 -14.59 -17.46
N LYS A 40 0.38 -15.74 -17.53
CA LYS A 40 -1.06 -15.83 -17.24
C LYS A 40 -1.41 -15.42 -15.80
N LEU A 41 -0.53 -15.74 -14.85
CA LEU A 41 -0.70 -15.30 -13.47
C LEU A 41 -0.53 -13.78 -13.33
N LEU A 42 0.48 -13.20 -14.01
CA LEU A 42 0.68 -11.75 -14.03
C LEU A 42 -0.50 -11.03 -14.67
N ASP A 43 -1.01 -11.56 -15.79
CA ASP A 43 -2.21 -11.03 -16.45
C ASP A 43 -3.42 -11.09 -15.50
N ALA A 44 -3.61 -12.20 -14.77
CA ALA A 44 -4.71 -12.36 -13.82
C ALA A 44 -4.62 -11.37 -12.65
N ILE A 45 -3.40 -11.05 -12.17
CA ILE A 45 -3.20 -10.01 -11.15
C ILE A 45 -3.66 -8.65 -11.68
N LEU A 46 -3.25 -8.28 -12.89
CA LEU A 46 -3.64 -7.01 -13.51
C LEU A 46 -5.16 -6.95 -13.80
N GLU A 47 -5.74 -8.06 -14.24
CA GLU A 47 -7.16 -8.13 -14.62
C GLU A 47 -8.10 -8.16 -13.41
N TYR A 48 -7.73 -8.81 -12.30
CA TYR A 48 -8.68 -9.12 -11.21
C TYR A 48 -8.37 -8.41 -9.89
N MET A 49 -7.11 -8.02 -9.62
CA MET A 49 -6.79 -7.35 -8.35
C MET A 49 -7.11 -5.86 -8.41
N PRO A 50 -7.62 -5.26 -7.29
CA PRO A 50 -7.90 -3.84 -7.25
C PRO A 50 -6.61 -3.00 -7.26
N ALA A 51 -6.63 -1.90 -8.02
CA ALA A 51 -5.65 -0.84 -7.87
C ALA A 51 -5.98 0.03 -6.63
N PRO A 52 -5.03 0.81 -6.09
CA PRO A 52 -5.31 1.74 -4.98
C PRO A 52 -6.48 2.70 -5.26
N THR A 53 -6.69 3.08 -6.52
CA THR A 53 -7.80 3.94 -6.97
C THR A 53 -9.15 3.24 -7.09
N ASP A 54 -9.18 1.91 -7.10
CA ASP A 54 -10.42 1.12 -7.15
C ASP A 54 -11.04 0.91 -5.75
N ILE A 55 -10.28 1.23 -4.70
CA ILE A 55 -10.69 1.03 -3.31
C ILE A 55 -11.36 2.32 -2.79
N PRO A 56 -12.43 2.21 -1.98
CA PRO A 56 -13.03 3.38 -1.35
C PRO A 56 -12.00 4.20 -0.56
N PRO A 57 -12.21 5.53 -0.44
CA PRO A 57 -11.36 6.39 0.37
C PRO A 57 -11.24 5.86 1.80
N ILE A 58 -10.06 6.06 2.40
CA ILE A 58 -9.82 5.63 3.77
C ILE A 58 -10.49 6.62 4.72
N GLN A 59 -11.19 6.09 5.68
CA GLN A 59 -11.80 6.82 6.77
C GLN A 59 -10.92 6.66 8.01
N GLY A 60 -10.66 7.76 8.69
CA GLY A 60 -9.92 7.82 9.92
C GLY A 60 -10.43 8.96 10.79
N THR A 61 -9.74 9.24 11.87
CA THR A 61 -10.04 10.38 12.76
C THR A 61 -8.83 11.29 12.88
N ASP A 62 -9.05 12.58 13.03
CA ASP A 62 -7.99 13.50 13.45
C ASP A 62 -7.69 13.35 14.95
N LEU A 63 -6.74 14.13 15.45
CA LEU A 63 -6.37 14.12 16.87
C LEU A 63 -7.49 14.66 17.80
N ASP A 64 -8.45 15.37 17.25
CA ASP A 64 -9.60 15.92 17.97
C ASP A 64 -10.81 14.98 17.94
N GLY A 65 -10.70 13.85 17.20
CA GLY A 65 -11.74 12.84 17.07
C GLY A 65 -12.76 13.12 15.96
N ASN A 66 -12.51 14.08 15.07
CA ASN A 66 -13.38 14.33 13.92
C ASN A 66 -13.07 13.32 12.80
N GLU A 67 -14.10 12.93 12.07
CA GLU A 67 -13.94 12.04 10.91
C GLU A 67 -13.17 12.73 9.78
N VAL A 68 -12.16 12.06 9.27
CA VAL A 68 -11.32 12.50 8.16
C VAL A 68 -11.32 11.44 7.08
N VAL A 69 -11.51 11.86 5.83
CA VAL A 69 -11.45 10.99 4.65
C VAL A 69 -10.20 11.32 3.86
N ARG A 70 -9.48 10.28 3.39
CA ARG A 70 -8.31 10.39 2.53
C ARG A 70 -8.53 9.61 1.24
N HIS A 71 -8.37 10.29 0.13
CA HIS A 71 -8.43 9.67 -1.20
C HIS A 71 -7.04 9.21 -1.63
N SER A 72 -6.97 8.17 -2.45
CA SER A 72 -5.72 7.72 -3.07
C SER A 72 -5.30 8.71 -4.15
N SER A 73 -4.64 9.81 -3.75
CA SER A 73 -4.14 10.88 -4.61
C SER A 73 -2.84 11.44 -4.05
N ASP A 74 -1.92 11.82 -4.93
CA ASP A 74 -0.64 12.46 -4.56
C ASP A 74 -0.81 13.89 -4.05
N GLU A 75 -1.94 14.53 -4.36
CA GLU A 75 -2.25 15.92 -3.96
C GLU A 75 -2.85 16.01 -2.56
N GLU A 76 -3.31 14.88 -2.00
CA GLU A 76 -3.83 14.80 -0.64
C GLU A 76 -2.70 14.92 0.40
N PRO A 77 -3.00 15.30 1.64
CA PRO A 77 -2.03 15.21 2.72
C PRO A 77 -1.52 13.79 2.91
N PHE A 78 -0.23 13.66 3.20
CA PHE A 78 0.41 12.36 3.37
C PHE A 78 -0.21 11.55 4.50
N SER A 79 -0.53 10.28 4.20
CA SER A 79 -0.87 9.28 5.21
C SER A 79 -0.39 7.89 4.79
N ALA A 80 0.13 7.13 5.74
CA ALA A 80 0.64 5.78 5.52
C ALA A 80 0.52 4.92 6.78
N LEU A 81 0.46 3.61 6.60
CA LEU A 81 0.44 2.63 7.67
C LEU A 81 1.76 1.86 7.71
N ALA A 82 2.43 1.85 8.84
CA ALA A 82 3.57 0.97 9.09
C ALA A 82 3.08 -0.44 9.41
N PHE A 83 3.18 -1.35 8.45
CA PHE A 83 2.60 -2.70 8.59
C PHE A 83 3.61 -3.77 8.99
N LYS A 84 4.92 -3.49 8.92
CA LYS A 84 5.97 -4.45 9.28
C LYS A 84 7.24 -3.74 9.72
N ILE A 85 7.81 -4.20 10.82
CA ILE A 85 9.13 -3.77 11.28
C ILE A 85 10.12 -4.95 11.14
N MET A 86 11.27 -4.69 10.56
CA MET A 86 12.38 -5.63 10.50
C MET A 86 13.65 -5.01 11.08
N THR A 87 14.52 -5.83 11.65
CA THR A 87 15.88 -5.44 12.02
C THR A 87 16.83 -5.98 10.95
N ASP A 88 17.58 -5.09 10.35
CA ASP A 88 18.61 -5.41 9.37
C ASP A 88 20.00 -5.21 9.99
N PRO A 89 20.95 -6.15 9.81
CA PRO A 89 22.28 -6.06 10.44
C PRO A 89 23.08 -4.84 10.01
N PHE A 90 22.82 -4.29 8.82
CA PHE A 90 23.63 -3.21 8.23
C PHE A 90 22.99 -1.83 8.39
N VAL A 91 21.67 -1.75 8.32
CA VAL A 91 20.94 -0.46 8.33
C VAL A 91 20.07 -0.27 9.57
N GLY A 92 20.02 -1.28 10.45
CA GLY A 92 19.25 -1.23 11.67
C GLY A 92 17.75 -1.43 11.43
N LYS A 93 16.91 -0.61 12.06
CA LYS A 93 15.46 -0.73 12.00
C LYS A 93 14.93 -0.28 10.65
N LEU A 94 14.23 -1.19 9.95
CA LEU A 94 13.49 -0.96 8.72
C LEU A 94 11.98 -0.98 9.03
N ALA A 95 11.29 0.11 8.78
CA ALA A 95 9.84 0.18 8.87
C ALA A 95 9.23 0.12 7.48
N TYR A 96 8.54 -0.98 7.17
CA TYR A 96 7.77 -1.12 5.92
C TYR A 96 6.44 -0.44 6.10
N PHE A 97 6.08 0.40 5.15
CA PHE A 97 4.85 1.16 5.17
C PHE A 97 4.18 1.17 3.79
N ARG A 98 2.86 1.34 3.79
CA ARG A 98 2.06 1.60 2.60
C ARG A 98 1.52 3.02 2.65
N VAL A 99 1.73 3.76 1.57
CA VAL A 99 1.17 5.10 1.40
C VAL A 99 -0.29 4.97 0.94
N TYR A 100 -1.19 5.62 1.64
CA TYR A 100 -2.61 5.65 1.29
C TYR A 100 -3.01 6.96 0.62
N SER A 101 -2.38 8.05 0.98
CA SER A 101 -2.60 9.37 0.37
C SER A 101 -1.34 10.22 0.41
N GLY A 102 -1.26 11.16 -0.50
CA GLY A 102 -0.18 12.13 -0.56
C GLY A 102 1.18 11.55 -0.93
N THR A 103 2.21 12.33 -0.67
CA THR A 103 3.60 11.99 -0.99
C THR A 103 4.52 12.30 0.18
N MET A 104 5.65 11.57 0.27
CA MET A 104 6.65 11.80 1.31
C MET A 104 8.06 11.79 0.72
N ASN A 105 8.87 12.76 1.09
CA ASN A 105 10.25 12.88 0.65
C ASN A 105 11.22 12.26 1.68
N SER A 106 12.32 11.71 1.19
CA SER A 106 13.45 11.32 2.02
C SER A 106 14.01 12.54 2.77
N GLY A 107 14.37 12.38 4.03
CA GLY A 107 14.87 13.46 4.89
C GLY A 107 13.80 14.37 5.52
N SER A 108 12.52 14.23 5.14
CA SER A 108 11.41 15.01 5.70
C SER A 108 11.04 14.59 7.13
N TYR A 109 10.08 15.29 7.70
CA TYR A 109 9.48 14.96 8.99
C TYR A 109 8.04 14.50 8.80
N VAL A 110 7.59 13.59 9.63
CA VAL A 110 6.24 13.07 9.70
C VAL A 110 5.78 12.97 11.15
N LEU A 111 4.48 12.93 11.35
CA LEU A 111 3.87 12.64 12.63
C LEU A 111 3.51 11.15 12.70
N ASN A 112 3.95 10.46 13.74
CA ASN A 112 3.35 9.19 14.15
C ASN A 112 2.09 9.54 14.96
N ALA A 113 0.93 9.52 14.30
CA ALA A 113 -0.33 9.93 14.93
C ALA A 113 -0.76 8.99 16.06
N THR A 114 -0.48 7.70 15.93
CA THR A 114 -0.80 6.70 16.97
C THR A 114 -0.10 6.98 18.30
N LYS A 115 1.11 7.57 18.27
CA LYS A 115 1.93 7.82 19.45
C LYS A 115 2.13 9.29 19.76
N ASP A 116 1.59 10.17 18.93
CA ASP A 116 1.80 11.61 18.99
C ASP A 116 3.28 11.97 19.08
N LYS A 117 4.06 11.46 18.12
CA LYS A 117 5.51 11.66 18.06
C LYS A 117 5.95 12.10 16.67
N LYS A 118 6.66 13.23 16.61
CA LYS A 118 7.33 13.68 15.41
C LYS A 118 8.56 12.81 15.15
N GLU A 119 8.68 12.28 13.93
CA GLU A 119 9.79 11.43 13.51
C GLU A 119 10.43 11.96 12.23
N ARG A 120 11.73 11.78 12.11
CA ARG A 120 12.44 12.09 10.89
C ARG A 120 12.51 10.87 10.00
N VAL A 121 12.08 11.03 8.76
CA VAL A 121 12.31 10.05 7.70
C VAL A 121 13.79 10.15 7.29
N GLY A 122 14.58 9.13 7.54
CA GLY A 122 15.97 9.08 7.11
C GLY A 122 16.04 8.82 5.60
N ARG A 123 16.26 7.58 5.21
CA ARG A 123 16.24 7.12 3.82
C ARG A 123 14.98 6.32 3.55
N ILE A 124 14.48 6.45 2.32
CA ILE A 124 13.38 5.62 1.81
C ILE A 124 13.98 4.60 0.86
N LEU A 125 13.56 3.36 0.98
CA LEU A 125 14.07 2.24 0.20
C LEU A 125 12.93 1.51 -0.49
N GLN A 126 13.08 1.26 -1.78
CA GLN A 126 12.32 0.22 -2.47
C GLN A 126 13.03 -1.11 -2.29
N MET A 127 12.32 -2.08 -1.75
CA MET A 127 12.86 -3.41 -1.49
C MET A 127 12.45 -4.37 -2.59
N HIS A 128 13.43 -5.04 -3.19
CA HIS A 128 13.23 -6.06 -4.19
C HIS A 128 14.06 -7.29 -3.83
N ALA A 129 13.46 -8.26 -3.16
CA ALA A 129 14.14 -9.37 -2.50
C ALA A 129 15.25 -8.85 -1.56
N ASN A 130 16.53 -9.19 -1.82
CA ASN A 130 17.67 -8.72 -1.04
C ASN A 130 18.30 -7.43 -1.59
N LYS A 131 17.76 -6.88 -2.67
CA LYS A 131 18.25 -5.61 -3.24
C LYS A 131 17.50 -4.44 -2.63
N ARG A 132 18.23 -3.36 -2.41
CA ARG A 132 17.72 -2.09 -1.89
C ARG A 132 18.02 -1.01 -2.91
N MET A 133 17.01 -0.24 -3.25
CA MET A 133 17.13 0.93 -4.10
C MET A 133 16.65 2.13 -3.31
N GLU A 134 17.48 3.16 -3.20
CA GLU A 134 17.11 4.40 -2.53
C GLU A 134 16.11 5.17 -3.38
N LEU A 135 15.09 5.72 -2.73
CA LEU A 135 14.09 6.57 -3.34
C LEU A 135 14.14 7.95 -2.70
N ASP A 136 14.07 8.98 -3.52
CA ASP A 136 13.97 10.36 -3.04
C ASP A 136 12.57 10.67 -2.53
N LYS A 137 11.55 10.04 -3.11
CA LYS A 137 10.14 10.30 -2.84
C LYS A 137 9.29 9.04 -3.03
N VAL A 138 8.22 8.93 -2.28
CA VAL A 138 7.14 7.94 -2.47
C VAL A 138 5.80 8.63 -2.71
N TYR A 139 4.91 7.92 -3.38
CA TYR A 139 3.62 8.39 -3.88
C TYR A 139 2.47 7.57 -3.30
N SER A 140 1.25 8.07 -3.47
CA SER A 140 0.03 7.37 -3.07
C SER A 140 -0.05 5.97 -3.70
N GLY A 141 -0.31 4.95 -2.90
CA GLY A 141 -0.34 3.54 -3.32
C GLY A 141 0.99 2.79 -3.21
N ASP A 142 2.11 3.49 -3.04
CA ASP A 142 3.43 2.85 -2.92
C ASP A 142 3.59 2.04 -1.64
N ILE A 143 4.40 1.00 -1.74
CA ILE A 143 4.94 0.25 -0.61
C ILE A 143 6.44 0.43 -0.59
N ALA A 144 6.97 0.94 0.52
CA ALA A 144 8.38 1.19 0.70
C ALA A 144 8.83 0.84 2.12
N ALA A 145 10.12 0.94 2.36
CA ALA A 145 10.70 0.84 3.70
C ALA A 145 11.44 2.14 4.05
N ALA A 146 11.31 2.60 5.29
CA ALA A 146 12.04 3.74 5.80
C ALA A 146 13.04 3.34 6.88
N ILE A 147 14.17 4.04 6.87
CA ILE A 147 15.17 4.01 7.93
C ILE A 147 15.06 5.34 8.69
N GLY A 148 15.26 5.29 10.00
CA GLY A 148 15.31 6.50 10.82
C GLY A 148 14.16 6.64 11.80
N PHE A 149 13.08 5.92 11.63
CA PHE A 149 11.98 5.89 12.59
C PHE A 149 12.41 5.25 13.91
N LYS A 150 12.31 6.01 14.99
CA LYS A 150 12.70 5.58 16.34
C LYS A 150 11.52 4.94 17.09
N PHE A 151 10.37 5.56 17.00
CA PHE A 151 9.19 5.20 17.80
C PHE A 151 8.18 4.35 17.04
N THR A 152 8.12 4.46 15.71
CA THR A 152 7.17 3.73 14.88
C THR A 152 7.27 2.23 15.07
N THR A 153 6.13 1.58 15.30
CA THR A 153 5.96 0.11 15.39
C THR A 153 4.92 -0.37 14.40
N THR A 154 4.76 -1.69 14.28
CA THR A 154 3.75 -2.27 13.41
C THR A 154 2.35 -1.85 13.85
N GLY A 155 1.53 -1.39 12.92
CA GLY A 155 0.18 -0.89 13.16
C GLY A 155 0.10 0.64 13.38
N ASP A 156 1.24 1.33 13.49
CA ASP A 156 1.24 2.78 13.67
C ASP A 156 0.90 3.50 12.34
N THR A 157 0.11 4.56 12.46
CA THR A 157 -0.16 5.50 11.37
C THR A 157 0.89 6.61 11.37
N ILE A 158 1.47 6.89 10.21
CA ILE A 158 2.37 8.00 9.96
C ILE A 158 1.74 8.94 8.94
N CYS A 159 1.73 10.23 9.24
CA CYS A 159 0.99 11.21 8.43
C CYS A 159 1.68 12.58 8.40
N ASP A 160 1.10 13.47 7.61
CA ASP A 160 1.46 14.89 7.61
C ASP A 160 1.19 15.51 8.99
N GLU A 161 2.12 16.35 9.45
CA GLU A 161 2.04 17.00 10.78
C GLU A 161 0.91 18.03 10.89
N GLN A 162 0.57 18.68 9.78
CA GLN A 162 -0.46 19.72 9.74
C GLN A 162 -1.86 19.15 9.53
N HIS A 163 -1.95 17.94 8.99
CA HIS A 163 -3.21 17.27 8.67
C HIS A 163 -3.21 15.85 9.25
N PRO A 164 -3.21 15.72 10.59
CA PRO A 164 -3.11 14.41 11.23
C PRO A 164 -4.32 13.53 10.92
N VAL A 165 -4.07 12.22 10.85
CA VAL A 165 -5.10 11.18 10.69
C VAL A 165 -4.63 9.89 11.39
N CYS A 166 -5.56 9.22 12.07
CA CYS A 166 -5.40 7.94 12.75
C CYS A 166 -6.40 6.93 12.24
#